data_a8c3f00b6b96244984dfa5f5b326952d
#
_entry.id   a8c3f00b6b96244984dfa5f5b326952d
#
_cell.length_a   1.000
_cell.length_b   1.000
_cell.length_c   1.000
_cell.angle_alpha   90.00
_cell.angle_beta   90.00
_cell.angle_gamma   90.00
#
_symmetry.space_group_name_H-M   'P 1'
#
loop_
_entity.id
_entity.type
_entity.pdbx_description
1 polymer ?
#
loop_
_entity_poly.entity_id
_entity_poly.type
_entity_poly.pdbx_seq_one_letter_code
_entity_poly.pdbx_strand_id
1 'polypeptide(L)'
;MIQTIQLLRNIGTFDSVTAGAQLPLSKFALIYAENGRGKTTLAAVLRSLGNGDALPVMERKRLGAAHPPHVVLGDDVGQTAVFENGVWTNRFADILVFDDHFVAENVCSGMVVETVHRQNLHELVIGEQGVALNNTLQGHIERVERHNRDLQTKVNAIPLEARGGLNADAFCALENRDDLDEAIRQAERNLAAARDADAVRARAR
;
A
#
# COMPACT_ATOMS: atom_id res chain seq x y z
N MET A 1 28.82 6.51 -2.72
CA MET A 1 28.96 6.98 -1.31
C MET A 1 28.91 8.50 -1.29
N ILE A 2 28.26 9.16 -0.31
CA ILE A 2 28.32 10.62 -0.21
C ILE A 2 29.76 11.03 0.12
N GLN A 3 30.33 11.88 -0.72
CA GLN A 3 31.70 12.35 -0.56
C GLN A 3 31.78 13.82 -0.15
N THR A 4 30.85 14.66 -0.59
CA THR A 4 30.90 16.09 -0.33
C THR A 4 29.53 16.66 0.06
N ILE A 5 29.55 17.57 1.02
CA ILE A 5 28.43 18.47 1.33
C ILE A 5 28.77 19.81 0.70
N GLN A 6 28.16 20.14 -0.43
CA GLN A 6 28.51 21.32 -1.20
C GLN A 6 27.74 22.56 -0.77
N LEU A 7 26.45 22.39 -0.43
CA LEU A 7 25.59 23.48 0.00
C LEU A 7 24.52 22.99 0.97
N LEU A 8 24.34 23.72 2.06
CA LEU A 8 23.17 23.66 2.94
C LEU A 8 22.66 25.09 3.13
N ARG A 9 21.49 25.42 2.56
CA ARG A 9 20.94 26.76 2.62
C ARG A 9 19.48 26.74 3.08
N ASN A 10 19.11 27.68 3.94
CA ASN A 10 17.75 27.90 4.44
C ASN A 10 17.11 26.68 5.11
N ILE A 11 17.91 25.84 5.75
CA ILE A 11 17.44 24.62 6.41
C ILE A 11 17.93 24.54 7.87
N GLY A 12 17.02 24.39 8.81
CA GLY A 12 17.32 24.32 10.24
C GLY A 12 18.16 25.51 10.70
N THR A 13 19.31 25.23 11.26
CA THR A 13 20.29 26.26 11.70
C THR A 13 21.18 26.78 10.59
N PHE A 14 21.16 26.14 9.41
CA PHE A 14 22.01 26.50 8.29
C PHE A 14 21.37 27.62 7.45
N ASP A 15 21.99 28.80 7.47
CA ASP A 15 21.58 29.93 6.63
C ASP A 15 22.09 29.79 5.21
N SER A 16 23.42 29.73 5.09
CA SER A 16 24.10 29.42 3.84
C SER A 16 25.48 28.86 4.19
N VAL A 17 25.57 27.54 4.20
CA VAL A 17 26.83 26.85 4.38
C VAL A 17 27.24 26.27 3.05
N THR A 18 28.25 26.87 2.44
CA THR A 18 29.00 26.26 1.36
C THR A 18 30.22 25.61 2.00
N ALA A 19 30.44 24.33 1.75
CA ALA A 19 31.71 23.70 2.12
C ALA A 19 32.81 24.44 1.40
N GLY A 20 33.44 25.38 2.12
CA GLY A 20 34.71 25.94 1.66
C GLY A 20 35.63 24.79 1.37
N ALA A 21 36.54 24.94 0.41
CA ALA A 21 37.46 23.95 -0.13
C ALA A 21 37.51 22.64 0.66
N GLN A 22 36.41 21.95 0.69
CA GLN A 22 36.21 20.54 0.57
C GLN A 22 37.01 19.70 1.54
N LEU A 23 36.47 19.52 2.72
CA LEU A 23 36.78 18.31 3.45
C LEU A 23 35.92 17.17 2.86
N PRO A 24 36.49 16.34 1.97
CA PRO A 24 35.74 15.20 1.46
C PRO A 24 35.44 14.27 2.65
N LEU A 25 34.20 13.80 2.72
CA LEU A 25 33.83 12.78 3.68
C LEU A 25 34.60 11.50 3.31
N SER A 26 35.38 10.99 4.26
CA SER A 26 36.08 9.73 4.08
C SER A 26 35.12 8.56 4.29
N LYS A 27 35.55 7.33 3.99
CA LYS A 27 34.80 6.10 4.20
C LYS A 27 34.26 5.98 5.64
N PHE A 28 35.00 6.53 6.61
CA PHE A 28 34.57 6.74 7.99
C PHE A 28 34.78 8.22 8.32
N ALA A 29 33.68 8.92 8.60
CA ALA A 29 33.71 10.32 9.00
C ALA A 29 32.99 10.51 10.32
N LEU A 30 33.68 11.08 11.31
CA LEU A 30 33.08 11.50 12.59
C LEU A 30 32.79 12.99 12.52
N ILE A 31 31.50 13.34 12.61
CA ILE A 31 31.06 14.73 12.65
C ILE A 31 30.71 15.09 14.07
N TYR A 32 31.58 15.85 14.72
CA TYR A 32 31.33 16.39 16.05
C TYR A 32 30.76 17.80 15.99
N ALA A 33 29.71 18.06 16.75
CA ALA A 33 29.15 19.39 16.93
C ALA A 33 28.38 19.47 18.24
N GLU A 34 28.36 20.64 18.87
CA GLU A 34 27.55 20.93 20.03
C GLU A 34 26.04 20.77 19.77
N ASN A 35 25.24 20.70 20.81
CA ASN A 35 23.80 20.64 20.67
C ASN A 35 23.24 21.90 19.97
N GLY A 36 22.23 21.72 19.13
CA GLY A 36 21.67 22.83 18.35
C GLY A 36 22.44 23.21 17.09
N ARG A 37 23.55 22.56 16.75
CA ARG A 37 24.38 22.87 15.56
C ARG A 37 23.97 22.16 14.29
N GLY A 38 22.78 21.57 14.24
CA GLY A 38 22.21 21.03 13.01
C GLY A 38 22.49 19.55 12.72
N LYS A 39 23.02 18.75 13.67
CA LYS A 39 23.24 17.31 13.48
C LYS A 39 21.97 16.57 13.01
N THR A 40 20.86 16.80 13.71
CA THR A 40 19.56 16.20 13.36
C THR A 40 19.01 16.72 12.03
N THR A 41 19.31 17.99 11.68
CA THR A 41 18.97 18.53 10.38
C THR A 41 19.73 17.81 9.26
N LEU A 42 21.02 17.55 9.47
CA LEU A 42 21.82 16.80 8.51
C LEU A 42 21.30 15.36 8.36
N ALA A 43 20.97 14.68 9.48
CA ALA A 43 20.35 13.35 9.44
C ALA A 43 19.04 13.34 8.64
N ALA A 44 18.19 14.35 8.85
CA ALA A 44 16.95 14.49 8.09
C ALA A 44 17.16 14.73 6.57
N VAL A 45 18.17 15.52 6.22
CA VAL A 45 18.57 15.71 4.80
C VAL A 45 19.00 14.39 4.18
N LEU A 46 19.86 13.63 4.86
CA LEU A 46 20.34 12.33 4.38
C LEU A 46 19.20 11.31 4.24
N ARG A 47 18.29 11.27 5.20
CA ARG A 47 17.09 10.41 5.13
C ARG A 47 16.22 10.79 3.93
N SER A 48 15.94 12.10 3.76
CA SER A 48 15.20 12.61 2.61
C SER A 48 15.83 12.22 1.28
N LEU A 49 17.14 12.31 1.18
CA LEU A 49 17.88 11.91 -0.02
C LEU A 49 17.77 10.39 -0.28
N GLY A 50 17.85 9.57 0.76
CA GLY A 50 17.72 8.11 0.66
C GLY A 50 16.30 7.68 0.26
N ASN A 51 15.28 8.23 0.89
CA ASN A 51 13.88 7.87 0.66
C ASN A 51 13.26 8.60 -0.53
N GLY A 52 13.82 9.73 -0.94
CA GLY A 52 13.23 10.62 -1.94
C GLY A 52 12.06 11.48 -1.42
N ASP A 53 11.75 11.39 -0.12
CA ASP A 53 10.69 12.17 0.52
C ASP A 53 11.18 13.60 0.82
N ALA A 54 10.48 14.59 0.30
CA ALA A 54 10.81 16.00 0.48
C ALA A 54 10.45 16.54 1.87
N LEU A 55 9.50 15.90 2.55
CA LEU A 55 8.88 16.40 3.78
C LEU A 55 9.92 16.66 4.89
N PRO A 56 10.87 15.76 5.21
CA PRO A 56 11.86 15.97 6.25
C PRO A 56 12.73 17.22 6.06
N VAL A 57 12.95 17.64 4.80
CA VAL A 57 13.69 18.86 4.46
C VAL A 57 12.79 20.09 4.54
N MET A 58 11.57 19.99 3.99
CA MET A 58 10.64 21.11 3.94
C MET A 58 10.16 21.55 5.32
N GLU A 59 9.90 20.63 6.24
CA GLU A 59 9.53 20.91 7.63
C GLU A 59 10.64 21.63 8.41
N ARG A 60 11.88 21.49 7.95
CA ARG A 60 13.05 22.15 8.54
C ARG A 60 13.43 23.43 7.83
N LYS A 61 12.54 23.98 6.99
CA LYS A 61 12.78 25.31 6.42
C LYS A 61 13.10 26.29 7.55
N ARG A 62 14.19 27.05 7.38
CA ARG A 62 14.61 28.03 8.37
C ARG A 62 13.53 29.12 8.54
N LEU A 63 13.19 29.42 9.76
CA LEU A 63 12.23 30.48 10.09
C LEU A 63 12.76 31.82 9.58
N GLY A 64 11.90 32.59 8.90
CA GLY A 64 12.26 33.89 8.33
C GLY A 64 13.05 33.82 7.01
N ALA A 65 13.40 32.65 6.51
CA ALA A 65 14.07 32.54 5.21
C ALA A 65 13.12 32.91 4.06
N ALA A 66 13.57 33.86 3.21
CA ALA A 66 12.79 34.31 2.04
C ALA A 66 12.65 33.21 0.95
N HIS A 67 13.60 32.31 0.90
CA HIS A 67 13.66 31.26 -0.11
C HIS A 67 13.48 29.86 0.50
N PRO A 68 13.04 28.87 -0.30
CA PRO A 68 12.95 27.48 0.14
C PRO A 68 14.32 26.90 0.50
N PRO A 69 14.36 25.74 1.19
CA PRO A 69 15.58 24.99 1.40
C PRO A 69 16.28 24.63 0.10
N HIS A 70 17.61 24.76 0.07
CA HIS A 70 18.44 24.35 -1.07
C HIS A 70 19.62 23.54 -0.52
N VAL A 71 19.76 22.31 -1.00
CA VAL A 71 20.80 21.39 -0.56
C VAL A 71 21.52 20.83 -1.80
N VAL A 72 22.85 20.72 -1.72
CA VAL A 72 23.66 20.11 -2.77
C VAL A 72 24.64 19.14 -2.14
N LEU A 73 24.55 17.88 -2.51
CA LEU A 73 25.41 16.80 -2.04
C LEU A 73 26.05 16.11 -3.25
N GLY A 74 27.31 15.76 -3.15
CA GLY A 74 28.05 15.02 -4.18
C GLY A 74 28.46 13.64 -3.70
N ASP A 75 28.44 12.67 -4.60
CA ASP A 75 28.95 11.32 -4.38
C ASP A 75 30.40 11.13 -4.85
N ASP A 76 30.93 9.93 -4.65
CA ASP A 76 32.27 9.50 -5.04
C ASP A 76 32.40 9.16 -6.53
N VAL A 77 31.30 9.14 -7.28
CA VAL A 77 31.29 8.87 -8.73
C VAL A 77 31.13 10.16 -9.53
N GLY A 78 31.03 11.30 -8.82
CA GLY A 78 30.87 12.62 -9.45
C GLY A 78 29.40 12.97 -9.75
N GLN A 79 28.45 12.23 -9.23
CA GLN A 79 27.03 12.59 -9.30
C GLN A 79 26.69 13.61 -8.22
N THR A 80 25.78 14.49 -8.54
CA THR A 80 25.31 15.52 -7.61
C THR A 80 23.82 15.37 -7.41
N ALA A 81 23.39 15.32 -6.15
CA ALA A 81 21.99 15.39 -5.77
C ALA A 81 21.68 16.82 -5.29
N VAL A 82 20.70 17.45 -5.92
CA VAL A 82 20.24 18.80 -5.59
C VAL A 82 18.81 18.73 -5.09
N PHE A 83 18.57 19.32 -3.92
CA PHE A 83 17.24 19.59 -3.42
C PHE A 83 16.89 21.04 -3.68
N GLU A 84 15.92 21.26 -4.54
CA GLU A 84 15.42 22.58 -4.88
C GLU A 84 13.91 22.52 -5.16
N ASN A 85 13.17 23.56 -4.77
CA ASN A 85 11.72 23.65 -4.98
C ASN A 85 10.92 22.45 -4.46
N GLY A 86 11.40 21.81 -3.40
CA GLY A 86 10.73 20.67 -2.76
C GLY A 86 10.95 19.31 -3.43
N VAL A 87 11.91 19.19 -4.32
CA VAL A 87 12.23 17.92 -5.01
C VAL A 87 13.74 17.68 -5.07
N TRP A 88 14.12 16.40 -5.08
CA TRP A 88 15.48 15.96 -5.35
C TRP A 88 15.67 15.71 -6.85
N THR A 89 16.79 16.17 -7.41
CA THR A 89 17.16 15.85 -8.80
C THR A 89 17.56 14.39 -8.97
N ASN A 90 18.26 13.84 -7.97
CA ASN A 90 18.71 12.46 -7.91
C ASN A 90 18.41 11.90 -6.53
N ARG A 91 18.24 10.59 -6.42
CA ARG A 91 18.06 9.84 -5.18
C ARG A 91 19.25 8.90 -4.99
N PHE A 92 19.75 8.79 -3.76
CA PHE A 92 20.79 7.84 -3.38
C PHE A 92 20.16 6.77 -2.45
N ALA A 93 19.60 5.73 -3.07
CA ALA A 93 18.83 4.71 -2.35
C ALA A 93 19.63 3.92 -1.30
N ASP A 94 20.96 3.93 -1.37
CA ASP A 94 21.85 3.20 -0.46
C ASP A 94 22.14 3.95 0.86
N ILE A 95 21.44 5.05 1.12
CA ILE A 95 21.62 5.82 2.36
C ILE A 95 20.64 5.31 3.41
N LEU A 96 21.19 4.81 4.50
CA LEU A 96 20.44 4.43 5.70
C LEU A 96 20.84 5.35 6.86
N VAL A 97 19.84 5.89 7.55
CA VAL A 97 20.04 6.76 8.73
C VAL A 97 19.50 6.05 9.97
N PHE A 98 20.40 5.72 10.89
CA PHE A 98 20.04 5.13 12.18
C PHE A 98 20.06 6.21 13.26
N ASP A 99 18.88 6.64 13.68
CA ASP A 99 18.67 7.64 14.72
C ASP A 99 17.38 7.36 15.51
N ASP A 100 17.00 8.28 16.41
CA ASP A 100 15.80 8.14 17.24
C ASP A 100 14.53 7.97 16.41
N HIS A 101 14.46 8.59 15.26
CA HIS A 101 13.32 8.44 14.34
C HIS A 101 13.27 7.03 13.76
N PHE A 102 14.41 6.51 13.30
CA PHE A 102 14.50 5.12 12.84
C PHE A 102 14.11 4.14 13.96
N VAL A 103 14.60 4.37 15.18
CA VAL A 103 14.25 3.53 16.33
C VAL A 103 12.75 3.60 16.64
N ALA A 104 12.16 4.79 16.62
CA ALA A 104 10.72 4.96 16.86
C ALA A 104 9.84 4.27 15.81
N GLU A 105 10.26 4.28 14.56
CA GLU A 105 9.49 3.67 13.45
C GLU A 105 9.72 2.17 13.28
N ASN A 106 10.90 1.66 13.62
CA ASN A 106 11.30 0.30 13.32
C ASN A 106 11.48 -0.59 14.55
N VAL A 107 11.72 0.01 15.71
CA VAL A 107 11.90 -0.72 16.96
C VAL A 107 10.70 -0.47 17.87
N CYS A 108 9.91 -1.51 18.11
CA CYS A 108 8.79 -1.44 19.02
C CYS A 108 9.30 -1.23 20.46
N SER A 109 9.19 0.00 20.97
CA SER A 109 9.54 0.34 22.35
C SER A 109 8.33 0.36 23.31
N GLY A 110 7.12 -0.01 22.82
CA GLY A 110 5.87 0.05 23.56
C GLY A 110 5.10 -1.27 23.62
N MET A 111 4.03 -1.27 24.42
CA MET A 111 3.12 -2.43 24.56
C MET A 111 2.26 -2.69 23.31
N VAL A 112 2.17 -1.75 22.38
CA VAL A 112 1.34 -1.85 21.17
C VAL A 112 2.24 -1.86 19.94
N VAL A 113 2.15 -2.94 19.18
CA VAL A 113 2.81 -3.07 17.87
C VAL A 113 1.83 -2.61 16.81
N GLU A 114 2.04 -1.42 16.26
CA GLU A 114 1.23 -0.93 15.15
C GLU A 114 1.53 -1.70 13.86
N THR A 115 0.57 -1.69 12.93
CA THR A 115 0.71 -2.40 11.65
C THR A 115 1.91 -1.90 10.85
N VAL A 116 2.21 -0.60 10.95
CA VAL A 116 3.38 0.02 10.30
C VAL A 116 4.70 -0.53 10.86
N HIS A 117 4.81 -0.73 12.18
CA HIS A 117 6.00 -1.33 12.80
C HIS A 117 6.25 -2.76 12.32
N ARG A 118 5.18 -3.54 12.11
CA ARG A 118 5.31 -4.89 11.54
C ARG A 118 5.80 -4.86 10.09
N GLN A 119 5.29 -3.94 9.29
CA GLN A 119 5.71 -3.78 7.89
C GLN A 119 7.18 -3.39 7.81
N ASN A 120 7.61 -2.40 8.59
CA ASN A 120 9.01 -1.94 8.63
C ASN A 120 9.96 -3.02 9.15
N LEU A 121 9.54 -3.84 10.14
CA LEU A 121 10.32 -4.97 10.60
C LEU A 121 10.48 -6.05 9.52
N HIS A 122 9.42 -6.32 8.75
CA HIS A 122 9.49 -7.22 7.61
C HIS A 122 10.46 -6.70 6.54
N GLU A 123 10.43 -5.39 6.27
CA GLU A 123 11.33 -4.74 5.33
C GLU A 123 12.80 -4.89 5.74
N LEU A 124 13.09 -4.71 7.02
CA LEU A 124 14.43 -4.90 7.56
C LEU A 124 14.92 -6.36 7.48
N VAL A 125 14.02 -7.32 7.71
CA VAL A 125 14.37 -8.76 7.79
C VAL A 125 14.43 -9.42 6.40
N ILE A 126 13.53 -9.09 5.50
CA ILE A 126 13.40 -9.76 4.19
C ILE A 126 13.87 -8.92 2.99
N GLY A 127 14.27 -7.66 3.23
CA GLY A 127 14.78 -6.76 2.21
C GLY A 127 13.70 -6.22 1.26
N GLU A 128 14.08 -5.26 0.44
CA GLU A 128 13.19 -4.53 -0.48
C GLU A 128 12.40 -5.46 -1.43
N GLN A 129 13.04 -6.50 -1.95
CA GLN A 129 12.39 -7.47 -2.84
C GLN A 129 11.32 -8.30 -2.11
N GLY A 130 11.58 -8.67 -0.87
CA GLY A 130 10.62 -9.41 -0.05
C GLY A 130 9.38 -8.57 0.28
N VAL A 131 9.56 -7.28 0.56
CA VAL A 131 8.47 -6.32 0.78
C VAL A 131 7.63 -6.13 -0.47
N ALA A 132 8.26 -5.94 -1.64
CA ALA A 132 7.56 -5.83 -2.91
C ALA A 132 6.72 -7.09 -3.20
N LEU A 133 7.27 -8.26 -2.92
CA LEU A 133 6.58 -9.53 -3.08
C LEU A 133 5.40 -9.66 -2.10
N ASN A 134 5.59 -9.29 -0.86
CA ASN A 134 4.53 -9.29 0.16
C ASN A 134 3.40 -8.33 -0.20
N ASN A 135 3.70 -7.11 -0.64
CA ASN A 135 2.71 -6.14 -1.10
C ASN A 135 1.92 -6.67 -2.31
N THR A 136 2.59 -7.35 -3.23
CA THR A 136 1.94 -8.01 -4.37
C THR A 136 1.00 -9.12 -3.89
N LEU A 137 1.43 -9.94 -2.94
CA LEU A 137 0.62 -11.00 -2.32
C LEU A 137 -0.61 -10.42 -1.63
N GLN A 138 -0.46 -9.37 -0.82
CA GLN A 138 -1.59 -8.69 -0.17
C GLN A 138 -2.60 -8.15 -1.20
N GLY A 139 -2.13 -7.54 -2.27
CA GLY A 139 -3.00 -7.09 -3.37
C GLY A 139 -3.74 -8.25 -4.08
N HIS A 140 -3.16 -9.45 -4.15
CA HIS A 140 -3.85 -10.63 -4.64
C HIS A 140 -4.91 -11.13 -3.65
N ILE A 141 -4.61 -11.16 -2.35
CA ILE A 141 -5.55 -11.55 -1.29
C ILE A 141 -6.77 -10.63 -1.32
N GLU A 142 -6.58 -9.32 -1.32
CA GLU A 142 -7.68 -8.34 -1.40
C GLU A 142 -8.55 -8.52 -2.64
N ARG A 143 -7.95 -8.85 -3.79
CA ARG A 143 -8.70 -9.15 -5.03
C ARG A 143 -9.55 -10.41 -4.88
N VAL A 144 -8.99 -11.48 -4.33
CA VAL A 144 -9.72 -12.73 -4.08
C VAL A 144 -10.89 -12.48 -3.12
N GLU A 145 -10.67 -11.75 -2.03
CA GLU A 145 -11.73 -11.42 -1.08
C GLU A 145 -12.84 -10.57 -1.71
N ARG A 146 -12.48 -9.62 -2.59
CA ARG A 146 -13.46 -8.82 -3.34
C ARG A 146 -14.28 -9.70 -4.27
N HIS A 147 -13.64 -10.56 -5.04
CA HIS A 147 -14.34 -11.49 -5.93
C HIS A 147 -15.26 -12.44 -5.18
N ASN A 148 -14.84 -12.94 -4.02
CA ASN A 148 -15.67 -13.79 -3.18
C ASN A 148 -16.90 -13.04 -2.64
N ARG A 149 -16.76 -11.78 -2.23
CA ARG A 149 -17.90 -10.94 -1.82
C ARG A 149 -18.84 -10.67 -2.98
N ASP A 150 -18.32 -10.36 -4.17
CA ASP A 150 -19.11 -10.12 -5.37
C ASP A 150 -19.86 -11.38 -5.81
N LEU A 151 -19.19 -12.53 -5.76
CA LEU A 151 -19.82 -13.83 -6.03
C LEU A 151 -20.97 -14.10 -5.05
N GLN A 152 -20.72 -13.89 -3.75
CA GLN A 152 -21.73 -14.10 -2.72
C GLN A 152 -22.94 -13.16 -2.91
N THR A 153 -22.68 -11.91 -3.29
CA THR A 153 -23.73 -10.95 -3.58
C THR A 153 -24.58 -11.41 -4.79
N LYS A 154 -23.94 -11.89 -5.85
CA LYS A 154 -24.63 -12.41 -7.04
C LYS A 154 -25.42 -13.69 -6.73
N VAL A 155 -24.84 -14.60 -5.96
CA VAL A 155 -25.51 -15.82 -5.52
C VAL A 155 -26.74 -15.49 -4.68
N ASN A 156 -26.66 -14.51 -3.80
CA ASN A 156 -27.76 -14.09 -2.92
C ASN A 156 -28.81 -13.23 -3.65
N ALA A 157 -28.49 -12.68 -4.81
CA ALA A 157 -29.45 -11.91 -5.61
C ALA A 157 -30.66 -12.75 -6.07
N ILE A 158 -30.49 -14.06 -6.21
CA ILE A 158 -31.60 -14.99 -6.50
C ILE A 158 -31.92 -15.74 -5.20
N PRO A 159 -33.09 -15.49 -4.57
CA PRO A 159 -33.48 -16.17 -3.33
C PRO A 159 -33.51 -17.69 -3.51
N LEU A 160 -33.23 -18.43 -2.43
CA LEU A 160 -33.22 -19.89 -2.43
C LEU A 160 -34.58 -20.48 -2.85
N GLU A 161 -35.66 -19.81 -2.48
CA GLU A 161 -37.03 -20.17 -2.87
C GLU A 161 -37.24 -20.08 -4.38
N ALA A 162 -36.72 -19.00 -5.02
CA ALA A 162 -36.82 -18.83 -6.47
C ALA A 162 -35.97 -19.85 -7.24
N ARG A 163 -34.95 -20.42 -6.59
CA ARG A 163 -34.11 -21.49 -7.15
C ARG A 163 -34.69 -22.89 -6.91
N GLY A 164 -35.87 -23.02 -6.31
CA GLY A 164 -36.47 -24.32 -6.00
C GLY A 164 -35.64 -25.18 -5.05
N GLY A 165 -34.86 -24.55 -4.15
CA GLY A 165 -33.96 -25.26 -3.22
C GLY A 165 -32.62 -25.69 -3.83
N LEU A 166 -32.36 -25.42 -5.10
CA LEU A 166 -31.09 -25.73 -5.77
C LEU A 166 -29.99 -24.79 -5.32
N ASN A 167 -28.74 -25.29 -5.30
CA ASN A 167 -27.59 -24.41 -5.17
C ASN A 167 -27.41 -23.55 -6.43
N ALA A 168 -26.60 -22.49 -6.36
CA ALA A 168 -26.45 -21.55 -7.47
C ALA A 168 -25.90 -22.22 -8.73
N ASP A 169 -24.94 -23.13 -8.60
CA ASP A 169 -24.30 -23.81 -9.73
C ASP A 169 -25.28 -24.74 -10.44
N ALA A 170 -26.06 -25.52 -9.67
CA ALA A 170 -27.08 -26.38 -10.22
C ALA A 170 -28.22 -25.60 -10.88
N PHE A 171 -28.58 -24.43 -10.32
CA PHE A 171 -29.58 -23.55 -10.90
C PHE A 171 -29.10 -22.95 -12.24
N CYS A 172 -27.83 -22.48 -12.29
CA CYS A 172 -27.25 -21.96 -13.52
C CYS A 172 -27.00 -23.02 -14.60
N ALA A 173 -26.90 -24.29 -14.21
CA ALA A 173 -26.74 -25.42 -15.14
C ALA A 173 -28.07 -25.95 -15.71
N LEU A 174 -29.22 -25.40 -15.27
CA LEU A 174 -30.50 -25.77 -15.85
C LEU A 174 -30.58 -25.37 -17.33
N GLU A 175 -30.89 -26.32 -18.14
CA GLU A 175 -31.12 -26.07 -19.58
C GLU A 175 -32.41 -25.27 -19.77
N ASN A 176 -32.35 -24.26 -20.64
CA ASN A 176 -33.54 -23.53 -21.04
C ASN A 176 -34.41 -24.45 -21.94
N ARG A 177 -35.65 -24.66 -21.54
CA ARG A 177 -36.61 -25.48 -22.28
C ARG A 177 -37.67 -24.56 -22.86
N ASP A 178 -37.67 -24.42 -24.20
CA ASP A 178 -38.63 -23.59 -24.92
C ASP A 178 -40.07 -24.18 -24.87
N ASP A 179 -40.20 -25.47 -24.57
CA ASP A 179 -41.46 -26.19 -24.46
C ASP A 179 -42.07 -26.22 -23.04
N LEU A 180 -41.47 -25.49 -22.08
CA LEU A 180 -41.83 -25.57 -20.67
C LEU A 180 -43.29 -25.19 -20.40
N ASP A 181 -43.77 -24.10 -21.01
CA ASP A 181 -45.15 -23.64 -20.85
C ASP A 181 -46.17 -24.66 -21.40
N GLU A 182 -45.83 -25.35 -22.47
CA GLU A 182 -46.67 -26.37 -23.05
C GLU A 182 -46.70 -27.65 -22.20
N ALA A 183 -45.54 -28.04 -21.64
CA ALA A 183 -45.42 -29.15 -20.72
C ALA A 183 -46.19 -28.88 -19.41
N ILE A 184 -46.16 -27.65 -18.88
CA ILE A 184 -46.95 -27.26 -17.68
C ILE A 184 -48.46 -27.38 -18.00
N ARG A 185 -48.93 -26.80 -19.12
CA ARG A 185 -50.36 -26.88 -19.50
C ARG A 185 -50.82 -28.32 -19.70
N GLN A 186 -49.94 -29.18 -20.21
CA GLN A 186 -50.25 -30.60 -20.37
C GLN A 186 -50.32 -31.33 -19.03
N ALA A 187 -49.39 -31.02 -18.11
CA ALA A 187 -49.41 -31.57 -16.77
C ALA A 187 -50.65 -31.12 -15.97
N GLU A 188 -51.10 -29.87 -16.13
CA GLU A 188 -52.31 -29.33 -15.50
C GLU A 188 -53.56 -30.02 -16.04
N ARG A 189 -53.64 -30.25 -17.38
CA ARG A 189 -54.76 -31.02 -17.97
C ARG A 189 -54.81 -32.45 -17.47
N ASN A 190 -53.66 -33.12 -17.38
CA ASN A 190 -53.57 -34.47 -16.87
C ASN A 190 -53.98 -34.55 -15.39
N LEU A 191 -53.60 -33.55 -14.56
CA LEU A 191 -54.00 -33.46 -13.17
C LEU A 191 -55.51 -33.24 -13.05
N ALA A 192 -56.10 -32.36 -13.83
CA ALA A 192 -57.55 -32.13 -13.83
C ALA A 192 -58.31 -33.39 -14.24
N ALA A 193 -57.87 -34.09 -15.29
CA ALA A 193 -58.47 -35.35 -15.71
C ALA A 193 -58.35 -36.44 -14.64
N ALA A 194 -57.27 -36.54 -13.93
CA ALA A 194 -57.08 -37.47 -12.81
C ALA A 194 -58.03 -37.18 -11.64
N ARG A 195 -58.19 -35.90 -11.31
CA ARG A 195 -59.15 -35.47 -10.26
C ARG A 195 -60.61 -35.80 -10.64
N ASP A 196 -60.99 -35.58 -11.86
CA ASP A 196 -62.31 -35.92 -12.36
C ASP A 196 -62.53 -37.44 -12.37
N ALA A 197 -61.53 -38.25 -12.73
CA ALA A 197 -61.61 -39.71 -12.69
C ALA A 197 -61.76 -40.23 -11.24
N ASP A 198 -61.08 -39.63 -10.27
CA ASP A 198 -61.25 -39.99 -8.86
C ASP A 198 -62.60 -39.54 -8.31
N ALA A 199 -63.14 -38.42 -8.74
CA ALA A 199 -64.49 -37.97 -8.42
C ALA A 199 -65.54 -38.90 -8.98
N VAL A 200 -65.33 -39.43 -10.18
CA VAL A 200 -66.21 -40.45 -10.82
C VAL A 200 -66.16 -41.76 -10.03
N ARG A 201 -64.99 -42.23 -9.66
CA ARG A 201 -64.82 -43.47 -8.85
C ARG A 201 -65.46 -43.34 -7.46
N ALA A 202 -65.36 -42.14 -6.84
CA ALA A 202 -66.01 -41.91 -5.54
C ALA A 202 -67.53 -41.90 -5.59
N ARG A 203 -68.13 -41.55 -6.74
CA ARG A 203 -69.61 -41.61 -6.99
C ARG A 203 -70.12 -42.99 -7.39
N ALA A 204 -69.20 -43.87 -7.79
CA ALA A 204 -69.53 -45.23 -8.22
C ALA A 204 -69.50 -46.26 -7.09
N ARG A 205 -69.22 -45.85 -5.86
CA ARG A 205 -69.32 -46.61 -4.60
C ARG A 205 -70.49 -46.10 -3.84
#